data_669af6e90439ffe0868eb22a018dd885
#
_entry.id   669af6e90439ffe0868eb22a018dd885
#
_cell.length_a   1.000
_cell.length_b   1.000
_cell.length_c   1.000
_cell.angle_alpha   90.00
_cell.angle_beta   90.00
_cell.angle_gamma   90.00
#
_symmetry.space_group_name_H-M   'P 1'
#
loop_
_entity.id
_entity.type
_entity.pdbx_description
1 polymer ?
#
loop_
_entity_poly.entity_id
_entity_poly.type
_entity_poly.pdbx_seq_one_letter_code
_entity_poly.pdbx_strand_id
1 'polypeptide(L)'
;DLPVVMITKSEEESIMEDAIGSKISDYLIKPVNPNQILLSIKKNLDNKRLISEKTTSAYQQDFRNIGITLSDKLNFDEWKEVYQKLIFWELELEKSKDSGMSEVLQMQKTEANQQFFKFVESNYLSWLHNSKEKAPLLSHTLFKNKVANHLDKDLPVFMVLIDNLRFDQWKVIEHVFAEYFRIEEEEMYCGILPTATQYSRNAIFAGLMPSEIEKKFPNLWSNDEDEGGKNLHEAEFLADQLKRLGKNV
;
A
#
# COMPACT_ATOMS: atom_id res chain seq x y z
N ASP A 1 11.66 10.69 -17.28
CA ASP A 1 11.70 12.13 -17.58
C ASP A 1 13.05 12.50 -18.18
N LEU A 2 13.01 13.32 -19.24
CA LEU A 2 14.24 13.88 -19.82
C LEU A 2 14.83 14.92 -18.85
N PRO A 3 16.16 14.89 -18.59
CA PRO A 3 16.79 15.96 -17.82
C PRO A 3 16.69 17.29 -18.58
N VAL A 4 16.27 18.32 -17.89
CA VAL A 4 16.11 19.67 -18.46
C VAL A 4 17.24 20.53 -17.88
N VAL A 5 18.02 21.15 -18.76
CA VAL A 5 19.06 22.12 -18.37
C VAL A 5 18.62 23.49 -18.81
N MET A 6 18.46 24.42 -17.86
CA MET A 6 18.09 25.80 -18.15
C MET A 6 19.35 26.64 -18.44
N ILE A 7 19.28 27.49 -19.47
CA ILE A 7 20.35 28.45 -19.79
C ILE A 7 19.79 29.86 -19.65
N THR A 8 20.28 30.63 -18.68
CA THR A 8 19.78 31.98 -18.33
C THR A 8 20.88 33.05 -18.35
N LYS A 9 20.48 34.32 -18.37
CA LYS A 9 21.37 35.49 -18.17
C LYS A 9 21.29 36.01 -16.74
N SER A 10 20.30 35.57 -15.95
CA SER A 10 20.12 36.08 -14.60
C SER A 10 20.93 35.28 -13.60
N GLU A 11 21.58 36.01 -12.68
CA GLU A 11 22.32 35.49 -11.51
C GLU A 11 21.47 35.62 -10.23
N GLU A 12 20.16 35.96 -10.36
CA GLU A 12 19.30 36.14 -9.19
C GLU A 12 19.02 34.80 -8.48
N GLU A 13 19.32 34.78 -7.22
CA GLU A 13 19.23 33.58 -6.34
C GLU A 13 17.81 33.02 -6.27
N SER A 14 16.77 33.87 -6.31
CA SER A 14 15.38 33.50 -6.32
C SER A 14 14.95 32.70 -7.58
N ILE A 15 15.52 33.05 -8.75
CA ILE A 15 15.24 32.33 -10.02
C ILE A 15 15.96 30.98 -9.99
N MET A 16 17.08 30.86 -9.30
CA MET A 16 17.80 29.62 -9.11
C MET A 16 17.05 28.65 -8.17
N GLU A 17 16.52 29.14 -7.06
CA GLU A 17 15.74 28.37 -6.10
C GLU A 17 14.43 27.88 -6.72
N ASP A 18 13.70 28.72 -7.46
CA ASP A 18 12.50 28.34 -8.20
C ASP A 18 12.79 27.32 -9.31
N ALA A 19 13.95 27.42 -9.97
CA ALA A 19 14.36 26.48 -11.00
C ALA A 19 14.72 25.11 -10.42
N ILE A 20 15.37 25.04 -9.27
CA ILE A 20 15.70 23.80 -8.53
C ILE A 20 14.43 23.17 -7.95
N GLY A 21 13.44 23.98 -7.52
CA GLY A 21 12.12 23.52 -7.07
C GLY A 21 11.22 22.99 -8.22
N SER A 22 11.49 23.37 -9.48
CA SER A 22 10.74 22.97 -10.67
C SER A 22 11.56 21.96 -11.47
N LYS A 23 11.33 20.71 -11.47
CA LYS A 23 11.82 19.61 -12.37
C LYS A 23 13.03 19.91 -13.31
N ILE A 24 13.82 20.94 -13.04
CA ILE A 24 15.03 21.33 -13.76
C ILE A 24 16.22 20.61 -13.16
N SER A 25 16.97 19.90 -14.00
CA SER A 25 18.08 19.03 -13.56
C SER A 25 19.40 19.79 -13.36
N ASP A 26 19.58 20.91 -14.04
CA ASP A 26 20.76 21.76 -13.92
C ASP A 26 20.48 23.13 -14.59
N TYR A 27 21.29 24.17 -14.25
CA TYR A 27 21.21 25.46 -14.91
C TYR A 27 22.59 25.98 -15.26
N LEU A 28 22.66 26.77 -16.33
CA LEU A 28 23.90 27.41 -16.80
C LEU A 28 23.68 28.91 -17.05
N ILE A 29 24.65 29.74 -16.68
CA ILE A 29 24.58 31.20 -16.82
C ILE A 29 25.30 31.60 -18.09
N LYS A 30 24.66 32.46 -18.93
CA LYS A 30 25.28 33.03 -20.14
C LYS A 30 26.34 34.07 -19.78
N PRO A 31 27.50 34.06 -20.44
CA PRO A 31 27.89 33.28 -21.60
C PRO A 31 28.27 31.84 -21.26
N VAL A 32 27.73 30.84 -21.99
CA VAL A 32 27.96 29.43 -21.73
C VAL A 32 29.09 28.91 -22.61
N ASN A 33 30.08 28.29 -21.98
CA ASN A 33 31.13 27.57 -22.68
C ASN A 33 30.59 26.16 -23.11
N PRO A 34 30.90 25.69 -24.33
CA PRO A 34 30.52 24.34 -24.77
C PRO A 34 30.90 23.22 -23.79
N ASN A 35 32.02 23.36 -23.09
CA ASN A 35 32.46 22.39 -22.09
C ASN A 35 31.56 22.35 -20.85
N GLN A 36 30.92 23.47 -20.47
CA GLN A 36 29.94 23.50 -19.36
C GLN A 36 28.69 22.76 -19.73
N ILE A 37 28.21 22.90 -20.98
CA ILE A 37 27.05 22.13 -21.49
C ILE A 37 27.36 20.64 -21.47
N LEU A 38 28.52 20.24 -22.01
CA LEU A 38 28.95 18.85 -22.02
C LEU A 38 29.06 18.27 -20.61
N LEU A 39 29.60 19.04 -19.67
CA LEU A 39 29.75 18.62 -18.27
C LEU A 39 28.39 18.42 -17.59
N SER A 40 27.46 19.36 -17.80
CA SER A 40 26.10 19.27 -17.27
C SER A 40 25.36 18.06 -17.85
N ILE A 41 25.41 17.85 -19.15
CA ILE A 41 24.80 16.68 -19.80
C ILE A 41 25.39 15.37 -19.26
N LYS A 42 26.73 15.29 -19.20
CA LYS A 42 27.44 14.10 -18.72
C LYS A 42 27.08 13.78 -17.26
N LYS A 43 27.10 14.79 -16.39
CA LYS A 43 26.71 14.67 -14.98
C LYS A 43 25.29 14.12 -14.83
N ASN A 44 24.32 14.65 -15.59
CA ASN A 44 22.93 14.21 -15.52
C ASN A 44 22.72 12.79 -16.09
N LEU A 45 23.45 12.40 -17.12
CA LEU A 45 23.38 11.05 -17.69
C LEU A 45 24.10 10.03 -16.80
N ASP A 46 25.29 10.35 -16.31
CA ASP A 46 26.06 9.47 -15.43
C ASP A 46 25.34 9.26 -14.09
N ASN A 47 24.73 10.28 -13.50
CA ASN A 47 23.94 10.14 -12.29
C ASN A 47 22.76 9.17 -12.47
N LYS A 48 22.01 9.27 -13.57
CA LYS A 48 20.93 8.31 -13.86
C LYS A 48 21.43 6.88 -13.99
N ARG A 49 22.55 6.69 -14.69
CA ARG A 49 23.17 5.37 -14.85
C ARG A 49 23.64 4.79 -13.52
N LEU A 50 24.33 5.59 -12.70
CA LEU A 50 24.83 5.17 -11.39
C LEU A 50 23.69 4.81 -10.42
N ILE A 51 22.59 5.58 -10.44
CA ILE A 51 21.40 5.28 -9.64
C ILE A 51 20.78 3.95 -10.10
N SER A 52 20.62 3.74 -11.41
CA SER A 52 20.07 2.50 -11.96
C SER A 52 20.95 1.30 -11.60
N GLU A 53 22.27 1.38 -11.79
CA GLU A 53 23.21 0.31 -11.44
C GLU A 53 23.18 -0.01 -9.94
N LYS A 54 23.10 0.99 -9.09
CA LYS A 54 22.97 0.81 -7.64
C LYS A 54 21.65 0.15 -7.26
N THR A 55 20.53 0.58 -7.84
CA THR A 55 19.20 0.00 -7.60
C THR A 55 19.18 -1.47 -8.04
N THR A 56 19.70 -1.77 -9.23
CA THR A 56 19.80 -3.14 -9.77
C THR A 56 20.63 -4.03 -8.84
N SER A 57 21.81 -3.57 -8.42
CA SER A 57 22.67 -4.33 -7.52
C SER A 57 22.04 -4.57 -6.15
N ALA A 58 21.36 -3.58 -5.60
CA ALA A 58 20.63 -3.70 -4.33
C ALA A 58 19.46 -4.69 -4.46
N TYR A 59 18.70 -4.63 -5.56
CA TYR A 59 17.64 -5.60 -5.80
C TYR A 59 18.18 -7.03 -5.94
N GLN A 60 19.28 -7.24 -6.66
CA GLN A 60 19.89 -8.57 -6.80
C GLN A 60 20.26 -9.18 -5.45
N GLN A 61 20.69 -8.36 -4.50
CA GLN A 61 20.95 -8.81 -3.12
C GLN A 61 19.65 -9.21 -2.41
N ASP A 62 18.63 -8.36 -2.48
CA ASP A 62 17.35 -8.62 -1.83
C ASP A 62 16.55 -9.73 -2.52
N PHE A 63 16.70 -9.90 -3.83
CA PHE A 63 16.12 -11.03 -4.55
C PHE A 63 16.53 -12.38 -3.94
N ARG A 64 17.82 -12.53 -3.60
CA ARG A 64 18.32 -13.74 -2.94
C ARG A 64 17.73 -13.89 -1.54
N ASN A 65 17.68 -12.79 -0.78
CA ASN A 65 17.15 -12.79 0.58
C ASN A 65 15.66 -13.15 0.58
N ILE A 66 14.86 -12.56 -0.32
CA ILE A 66 13.44 -12.89 -0.48
C ILE A 66 13.27 -14.37 -0.89
N GLY A 67 14.09 -14.85 -1.84
CA GLY A 67 14.06 -16.26 -2.27
C GLY A 67 14.37 -17.24 -1.13
N ILE A 68 15.33 -16.93 -0.29
CA ILE A 68 15.65 -17.73 0.91
C ILE A 68 14.44 -17.69 1.87
N THR A 69 13.91 -16.51 2.18
CA THR A 69 12.76 -16.34 3.04
C THR A 69 11.55 -17.14 2.54
N LEU A 70 11.26 -17.10 1.24
CA LEU A 70 10.17 -17.86 0.63
C LEU A 70 10.36 -19.39 0.72
N SER A 71 11.59 -19.87 0.92
CA SER A 71 11.86 -21.31 1.12
C SER A 71 11.53 -21.79 2.52
N ASP A 72 11.34 -20.89 3.46
CA ASP A 72 11.00 -21.18 4.85
C ASP A 72 9.47 -21.23 5.07
N LYS A 73 9.07 -21.78 6.22
CA LYS A 73 7.66 -21.81 6.62
C LYS A 73 7.32 -20.49 7.32
N LEU A 74 6.74 -19.56 6.55
CA LEU A 74 6.43 -18.22 7.03
C LEU A 74 5.15 -18.15 7.86
N ASN A 75 5.14 -17.32 8.90
CA ASN A 75 3.94 -16.85 9.58
C ASN A 75 3.36 -15.61 8.88
N PHE A 76 2.20 -15.10 9.36
CA PHE A 76 1.52 -13.97 8.71
C PHE A 76 2.33 -12.66 8.77
N ASP A 77 3.07 -12.40 9.84
CA ASP A 77 3.89 -11.19 9.97
C ASP A 77 5.07 -11.22 8.98
N GLU A 78 5.72 -12.36 8.82
CA GLU A 78 6.77 -12.57 7.83
C GLU A 78 6.24 -12.43 6.38
N TRP A 79 5.01 -12.88 6.12
CA TRP A 79 4.36 -12.65 4.82
C TRP A 79 4.10 -11.17 4.54
N LYS A 80 3.74 -10.39 5.55
CA LYS A 80 3.62 -8.92 5.41
C LYS A 80 4.94 -8.28 4.99
N GLU A 81 6.04 -8.68 5.64
CA GLU A 81 7.37 -8.17 5.30
C GLU A 81 7.79 -8.53 3.87
N VAL A 82 7.54 -9.76 3.44
CA VAL A 82 7.79 -10.19 2.05
C VAL A 82 6.99 -9.34 1.07
N TYR A 83 5.70 -9.16 1.33
CA TYR A 83 4.82 -8.36 0.47
C TYR A 83 5.29 -6.90 0.38
N GLN A 84 5.63 -6.28 1.51
CA GLN A 84 6.16 -4.91 1.56
C GLN A 84 7.45 -4.76 0.76
N LYS A 85 8.38 -5.72 0.85
CA LYS A 85 9.62 -5.73 0.07
C LYS A 85 9.36 -5.85 -1.43
N LEU A 86 8.44 -6.73 -1.83
CA LEU A 86 8.08 -6.88 -3.25
C LEU A 86 7.47 -5.60 -3.82
N ILE A 87 6.60 -4.92 -3.08
CA ILE A 87 6.02 -3.63 -3.50
C ILE A 87 7.09 -2.52 -3.52
N PHE A 88 7.97 -2.47 -2.53
CA PHE A 88 9.08 -1.53 -2.52
C PHE A 88 9.93 -1.64 -3.79
N TRP A 89 10.32 -2.87 -4.15
CA TRP A 89 11.15 -3.10 -5.34
C TRP A 89 10.39 -2.85 -6.64
N GLU A 90 9.08 -3.11 -6.68
CA GLU A 90 8.26 -2.76 -7.84
C GLU A 90 8.32 -1.25 -8.13
N LEU A 91 8.14 -0.43 -7.10
CA LEU A 91 8.19 1.03 -7.23
C LEU A 91 9.61 1.55 -7.54
N GLU A 92 10.65 0.97 -6.95
CA GLU A 92 12.03 1.41 -7.19
C GLU A 92 12.53 1.02 -8.60
N LEU A 93 12.20 -0.19 -9.08
CA LEU A 93 12.56 -0.63 -10.42
C LEU A 93 11.77 0.12 -11.49
N GLU A 94 10.52 0.46 -11.24
CA GLU A 94 9.73 1.31 -12.14
C GLU A 94 10.36 2.71 -12.29
N LYS A 95 10.83 3.32 -11.20
CA LYS A 95 11.56 4.60 -11.25
C LYS A 95 12.85 4.50 -12.05
N SER A 96 13.58 3.39 -11.93
CA SER A 96 14.84 3.16 -12.64
C SER A 96 14.68 2.79 -14.12
N LYS A 97 13.45 2.39 -14.53
CA LYS A 97 13.11 1.91 -15.88
C LYS A 97 13.93 0.69 -16.32
N ASP A 98 14.35 -0.14 -15.38
CA ASP A 98 15.07 -1.40 -15.67
C ASP A 98 14.05 -2.51 -16.00
N SER A 99 13.78 -2.70 -17.28
CA SER A 99 12.82 -3.71 -17.76
C SER A 99 13.26 -5.15 -17.45
N GLY A 100 14.56 -5.44 -17.47
CA GLY A 100 15.07 -6.79 -17.21
C GLY A 100 14.84 -7.21 -15.74
N MET A 101 15.10 -6.30 -14.79
CA MET A 101 14.85 -6.58 -13.38
C MET A 101 13.36 -6.59 -13.04
N SER A 102 12.55 -5.82 -13.75
CA SER A 102 11.08 -5.84 -13.58
C SER A 102 10.48 -7.21 -13.94
N GLU A 103 10.98 -7.87 -14.99
CA GLU A 103 10.56 -9.24 -15.34
C GLU A 103 10.97 -10.25 -14.25
N VAL A 104 12.18 -10.16 -13.73
CA VAL A 104 12.67 -11.00 -12.64
C VAL A 104 11.81 -10.80 -11.38
N LEU A 105 11.48 -9.56 -11.03
CA LEU A 105 10.58 -9.26 -9.91
C LEU A 105 9.18 -9.87 -10.13
N GLN A 106 8.65 -9.79 -11.35
CA GLN A 106 7.34 -10.38 -11.65
C GLN A 106 7.32 -11.90 -11.48
N MET A 107 8.40 -12.58 -11.84
CA MET A 107 8.55 -14.02 -11.55
C MET A 107 8.55 -14.29 -10.05
N GLN A 108 9.30 -13.52 -9.27
CA GLN A 108 9.35 -13.65 -7.81
C GLN A 108 8.01 -13.36 -7.15
N LYS A 109 7.27 -12.34 -7.62
CA LYS A 109 5.89 -12.06 -7.16
C LYS A 109 4.95 -13.23 -7.45
N THR A 110 5.09 -13.85 -8.60
CA THR A 110 4.28 -15.03 -8.97
C THR A 110 4.56 -16.21 -8.04
N GLU A 111 5.83 -16.47 -7.73
CA GLU A 111 6.22 -17.50 -6.76
C GLU A 111 5.68 -17.19 -5.36
N ALA A 112 5.87 -15.97 -4.88
CA ALA A 112 5.35 -15.53 -3.59
C ALA A 112 3.82 -15.70 -3.50
N ASN A 113 3.08 -15.33 -4.54
CA ASN A 113 1.62 -15.51 -4.59
C ASN A 113 1.21 -16.99 -4.50
N GLN A 114 1.91 -17.89 -5.18
CA GLN A 114 1.61 -19.33 -5.13
C GLN A 114 1.86 -19.90 -3.72
N GLN A 115 2.91 -19.44 -3.05
CA GLN A 115 3.24 -19.90 -1.71
C GLN A 115 2.31 -19.28 -0.66
N PHE A 116 1.96 -18.01 -0.79
CA PHE A 116 0.98 -17.36 0.06
C PHE A 116 -0.40 -17.99 -0.06
N PHE A 117 -0.81 -18.39 -1.27
CA PHE A 117 -2.05 -19.14 -1.47
C PHE A 117 -2.06 -20.42 -0.62
N LYS A 118 -1.00 -21.23 -0.67
CA LYS A 118 -0.88 -22.46 0.14
C LYS A 118 -0.89 -22.16 1.64
N PHE A 119 -0.25 -21.07 2.06
CA PHE A 119 -0.27 -20.62 3.44
C PHE A 119 -1.71 -20.27 3.88
N VAL A 120 -2.45 -19.50 3.09
CA VAL A 120 -3.84 -19.16 3.39
C VAL A 120 -4.72 -20.42 3.40
N GLU A 121 -4.61 -21.27 2.39
CA GLU A 121 -5.37 -22.54 2.29
C GLU A 121 -5.17 -23.41 3.54
N SER A 122 -3.95 -23.49 4.05
CA SER A 122 -3.61 -24.32 5.22
C SER A 122 -4.06 -23.72 6.56
N ASN A 123 -4.26 -22.40 6.65
CA ASN A 123 -4.48 -21.73 7.93
C ASN A 123 -5.86 -21.06 8.06
N TYR A 124 -6.52 -20.73 6.94
CA TYR A 124 -7.70 -19.87 6.94
C TYR A 124 -8.86 -20.41 7.78
N LEU A 125 -9.15 -21.70 7.72
CA LEU A 125 -10.21 -22.31 8.54
C LEU A 125 -9.89 -22.25 10.03
N SER A 126 -8.61 -22.39 10.41
CA SER A 126 -8.22 -22.26 11.81
C SER A 126 -8.39 -20.84 12.32
N TRP A 127 -8.11 -19.84 11.49
CA TRP A 127 -8.33 -18.42 11.84
C TRP A 127 -9.80 -18.09 12.10
N LEU A 128 -10.70 -18.74 11.40
CA LEU A 128 -12.15 -18.53 11.59
C LEU A 128 -12.71 -19.25 12.81
N HIS A 129 -12.15 -20.40 13.20
CA HIS A 129 -12.72 -21.28 14.19
C HIS A 129 -11.95 -21.38 15.50
N ASN A 130 -10.66 -21.06 15.52
CA ASN A 130 -9.80 -21.23 16.67
C ASN A 130 -9.30 -19.90 17.24
N SER A 131 -9.92 -19.46 18.34
CA SER A 131 -9.46 -18.28 19.10
C SER A 131 -8.11 -18.48 19.84
N LYS A 132 -7.51 -19.67 19.80
CA LYS A 132 -6.28 -20.02 20.53
C LYS A 132 -5.00 -19.83 19.71
N GLU A 133 -5.07 -19.85 18.40
CA GLU A 133 -3.95 -19.52 17.53
C GLU A 133 -3.93 -18.03 17.24
N LYS A 134 -2.74 -17.48 17.02
CA LYS A 134 -2.52 -16.08 16.65
C LYS A 134 -3.10 -15.84 15.23
N ALA A 135 -4.42 -15.75 15.10
CA ALA A 135 -5.06 -15.39 13.86
C ALA A 135 -4.68 -13.95 13.48
N PRO A 136 -4.47 -13.67 12.19
CA PRO A 136 -4.32 -12.29 11.73
C PRO A 136 -5.60 -11.51 11.98
N LEU A 137 -5.49 -10.18 11.97
CA LEU A 137 -6.65 -9.31 11.97
C LEU A 137 -7.49 -9.58 10.72
N LEU A 138 -8.77 -9.87 10.89
CA LEU A 138 -9.70 -10.17 9.80
C LEU A 138 -10.72 -9.05 9.61
N SER A 139 -11.37 -8.96 8.45
CA SER A 139 -12.33 -7.89 8.13
C SER A 139 -13.34 -7.65 9.25
N HIS A 140 -14.00 -8.69 9.76
CA HIS A 140 -15.03 -8.57 10.80
C HIS A 140 -14.48 -8.20 12.19
N THR A 141 -13.18 -8.30 12.41
CA THR A 141 -12.54 -7.93 13.69
C THR A 141 -11.81 -6.59 13.63
N LEU A 142 -11.64 -6.03 12.43
CA LEU A 142 -10.86 -4.81 12.18
C LEU A 142 -11.36 -3.62 12.99
N PHE A 143 -12.63 -3.27 12.86
CA PHE A 143 -13.21 -2.11 13.53
C PHE A 143 -13.07 -2.20 15.05
N LYS A 144 -13.44 -3.33 15.64
CA LYS A 144 -13.34 -3.57 17.07
C LYS A 144 -11.92 -3.40 17.60
N ASN A 145 -10.92 -3.94 16.90
CA ASN A 145 -9.55 -3.98 17.40
C ASN A 145 -8.75 -2.72 17.09
N LYS A 146 -9.09 -2.00 16.00
CA LYS A 146 -8.30 -0.86 15.54
C LYS A 146 -8.99 0.49 15.65
N VAL A 147 -10.32 0.55 15.59
CA VAL A 147 -11.07 1.83 15.60
C VAL A 147 -11.77 2.06 16.92
N ALA A 148 -12.46 1.06 17.46
CA ALA A 148 -13.35 1.24 18.61
C ALA A 148 -12.67 1.79 19.88
N ASN A 149 -11.37 1.51 20.08
CA ASN A 149 -10.61 2.02 21.22
C ASN A 149 -10.33 3.53 21.14
N HIS A 150 -10.42 4.12 19.96
CA HIS A 150 -10.25 5.57 19.77
C HIS A 150 -11.53 6.35 20.06
N LEU A 151 -12.70 5.69 20.07
CA LEU A 151 -14.00 6.32 20.31
C LEU A 151 -14.22 6.69 21.78
N ASP A 152 -13.39 6.21 22.70
CA ASP A 152 -13.47 6.54 24.14
C ASP A 152 -12.75 7.85 24.50
N LYS A 153 -12.15 8.52 23.50
CA LYS A 153 -11.45 9.79 23.68
C LYS A 153 -12.39 10.94 23.27
N ASP A 154 -12.27 12.07 23.94
CA ASP A 154 -13.04 13.29 23.63
C ASP A 154 -12.63 13.97 22.30
N LEU A 155 -12.16 13.19 21.35
CA LEU A 155 -11.74 13.67 20.03
C LEU A 155 -12.57 12.99 18.93
N PRO A 156 -12.97 13.73 17.89
CA PRO A 156 -13.68 13.14 16.77
C PRO A 156 -12.80 12.14 16.04
N VAL A 157 -13.38 11.00 15.67
CA VAL A 157 -12.71 9.96 14.88
C VAL A 157 -13.34 9.91 13.49
N PHE A 158 -12.53 10.04 12.46
CA PHE A 158 -12.94 9.89 11.08
C PHE A 158 -12.40 8.56 10.55
N MET A 159 -13.29 7.64 10.18
CA MET A 159 -12.94 6.41 9.49
C MET A 159 -13.18 6.61 8.00
N VAL A 160 -12.10 6.59 7.21
CA VAL A 160 -12.16 6.68 5.75
C VAL A 160 -11.83 5.32 5.16
N LEU A 161 -12.80 4.71 4.49
CA LEU A 161 -12.61 3.45 3.78
C LEU A 161 -12.53 3.74 2.28
N ILE A 162 -11.39 3.44 1.67
CA ILE A 162 -11.16 3.59 0.23
C ILE A 162 -11.18 2.20 -0.37
N ASP A 163 -12.24 1.90 -1.10
CA ASP A 163 -12.40 0.61 -1.77
C ASP A 163 -11.42 0.48 -2.95
N ASN A 164 -10.88 -0.71 -3.13
CA ASN A 164 -9.97 -1.06 -4.23
C ASN A 164 -8.65 -0.24 -4.28
N LEU A 165 -8.26 0.43 -3.19
CA LEU A 165 -6.95 1.06 -3.09
C LEU A 165 -5.89 -0.01 -2.77
N ARG A 166 -4.94 -0.20 -3.69
CA ARG A 166 -3.83 -1.15 -3.49
C ARG A 166 -2.71 -0.52 -2.67
N PHE A 167 -1.90 -1.37 -2.03
CA PHE A 167 -0.80 -0.93 -1.19
C PHE A 167 0.30 -0.18 -1.98
N ASP A 168 0.59 -0.58 -3.21
CA ASP A 168 1.50 0.16 -4.10
C ASP A 168 1.00 1.57 -4.41
N GLN A 169 -0.30 1.72 -4.66
CA GLN A 169 -0.93 3.04 -4.86
C GLN A 169 -0.87 3.89 -3.59
N TRP A 170 -1.13 3.28 -2.42
CA TRP A 170 -0.95 3.96 -1.14
C TRP A 170 0.47 4.48 -0.98
N LYS A 171 1.49 3.64 -1.21
CA LYS A 171 2.91 4.04 -1.09
C LYS A 171 3.32 5.17 -2.05
N VAL A 172 2.65 5.32 -3.17
CA VAL A 172 2.86 6.44 -4.09
C VAL A 172 2.27 7.74 -3.56
N ILE A 173 1.10 7.71 -2.90
CA ILE A 173 0.41 8.92 -2.41
C ILE A 173 0.69 9.24 -0.93
N GLU A 174 1.28 8.32 -0.18
CA GLU A 174 1.55 8.45 1.25
C GLU A 174 2.26 9.76 1.61
N HIS A 175 3.23 10.18 0.81
CA HIS A 175 3.98 11.42 1.05
C HIS A 175 3.09 12.67 1.01
N VAL A 176 2.04 12.68 0.19
CA VAL A 176 1.08 13.80 0.12
C VAL A 176 0.25 13.86 1.41
N PHE A 177 -0.15 12.70 1.95
CA PHE A 177 -0.84 12.65 3.24
C PHE A 177 0.06 13.08 4.39
N ALA A 178 1.35 12.73 4.36
CA ALA A 178 2.31 13.10 5.39
C ALA A 178 2.56 14.61 5.50
N GLU A 179 2.22 15.40 4.48
CA GLU A 179 2.27 16.88 4.55
C GLU A 179 1.19 17.46 5.48
N TYR A 180 0.06 16.76 5.66
CA TYR A 180 -1.10 17.22 6.42
C TYR A 180 -1.39 16.41 7.67
N PHE A 181 -0.94 15.14 7.72
CA PHE A 181 -1.25 14.18 8.77
C PHE A 181 0.01 13.47 9.23
N ARG A 182 0.12 13.21 10.52
CA ARG A 182 1.14 12.32 11.06
C ARG A 182 0.60 10.89 11.02
N ILE A 183 1.25 10.01 10.26
CA ILE A 183 0.97 8.59 10.26
C ILE A 183 1.53 8.01 11.57
N GLU A 184 0.68 7.47 12.41
CA GLU A 184 1.08 6.87 13.69
C GLU A 184 1.30 5.36 13.58
N GLU A 185 0.52 4.70 12.75
CA GLU A 185 0.59 3.24 12.55
C GLU A 185 0.20 2.89 11.11
N GLU A 186 0.90 1.94 10.52
CA GLU A 186 0.54 1.28 9.27
C GLU A 186 0.45 -0.22 9.53
N GLU A 187 -0.68 -0.84 9.25
CA GLU A 187 -0.88 -2.25 9.48
C GLU A 187 -1.66 -2.91 8.35
N MET A 188 -1.42 -4.18 8.16
CA MET A 188 -2.13 -5.01 7.19
C MET A 188 -3.05 -5.99 7.90
N TYR A 189 -4.22 -6.23 7.33
CA TYR A 189 -5.16 -7.24 7.77
C TYR A 189 -5.49 -8.22 6.64
N CYS A 190 -6.00 -9.37 6.95
CA CYS A 190 -6.53 -10.31 5.98
C CYS A 190 -8.00 -10.03 5.69
N GLY A 191 -8.33 -9.77 4.44
CA GLY A 191 -9.71 -9.79 3.98
C GLY A 191 -10.32 -11.18 4.18
N ILE A 192 -11.59 -11.25 4.59
CA ILE A 192 -12.32 -12.53 4.59
C ILE A 192 -12.55 -12.99 3.15
N LEU A 193 -12.59 -14.30 2.96
CA LEU A 193 -12.84 -14.89 1.65
C LEU A 193 -14.33 -15.22 1.47
N PRO A 194 -14.89 -14.95 0.27
CA PRO A 194 -14.27 -14.21 -0.84
C PRO A 194 -14.07 -12.73 -0.51
N THR A 195 -13.02 -12.12 -1.07
CA THR A 195 -12.68 -10.70 -0.84
C THR A 195 -13.60 -9.72 -1.56
N ALA A 196 -14.72 -10.20 -2.12
CA ALA A 196 -15.71 -9.35 -2.77
C ALA A 196 -16.26 -8.30 -1.79
N THR A 197 -16.48 -7.09 -2.30
CA THR A 197 -16.86 -5.91 -1.52
C THR A 197 -18.06 -6.16 -0.61
N GLN A 198 -19.10 -6.83 -1.10
CA GLN A 198 -20.30 -7.13 -0.33
C GLN A 198 -20.05 -8.00 0.90
N TYR A 199 -19.07 -8.89 0.88
CA TYR A 199 -18.73 -9.73 2.03
C TYR A 199 -17.73 -9.02 2.94
N SER A 200 -16.59 -8.63 2.40
CA SER A 200 -15.49 -8.10 3.20
C SER A 200 -15.82 -6.74 3.80
N ARG A 201 -16.43 -5.82 3.04
CA ARG A 201 -16.74 -4.47 3.50
C ARG A 201 -17.92 -4.45 4.47
N ASN A 202 -19.00 -5.18 4.19
CA ASN A 202 -20.09 -5.34 5.14
C ASN A 202 -19.60 -5.97 6.45
N ALA A 203 -18.66 -6.93 6.40
CA ALA A 203 -18.09 -7.52 7.60
C ALA A 203 -17.29 -6.50 8.46
N ILE A 204 -16.59 -5.55 7.83
CA ILE A 204 -15.91 -4.46 8.56
C ILE A 204 -16.91 -3.62 9.34
N PHE A 205 -17.99 -3.17 8.69
CA PHE A 205 -19.01 -2.32 9.31
C PHE A 205 -19.90 -3.07 10.31
N ALA A 206 -20.24 -4.33 10.01
CA ALA A 206 -21.05 -5.13 10.91
C ALA A 206 -20.26 -5.72 12.08
N GLY A 207 -18.95 -5.92 11.96
CA GLY A 207 -18.18 -6.69 12.93
C GLY A 207 -18.67 -8.13 13.10
N LEU A 208 -19.17 -8.72 12.02
CA LEU A 208 -19.78 -10.04 11.94
C LEU A 208 -19.35 -10.73 10.64
N MET A 209 -19.39 -12.05 10.63
CA MET A 209 -19.23 -12.82 9.39
C MET A 209 -20.47 -12.71 8.50
N PRO A 210 -20.35 -12.82 7.16
CA PRO A 210 -21.49 -12.71 6.24
C PRO A 210 -22.72 -13.53 6.63
N SER A 211 -22.53 -14.78 7.01
CA SER A 211 -23.63 -15.65 7.45
C SER A 211 -24.30 -15.20 8.77
N GLU A 212 -23.60 -14.47 9.61
CA GLU A 212 -24.14 -13.86 10.83
C GLU A 212 -24.90 -12.57 10.50
N ILE A 213 -24.40 -11.79 9.52
CA ILE A 213 -25.10 -10.58 9.03
C ILE A 213 -26.43 -10.99 8.42
N GLU A 214 -26.45 -11.96 7.52
CA GLU A 214 -27.66 -12.50 6.89
C GLU A 214 -28.69 -12.94 7.93
N LYS A 215 -28.28 -13.71 8.93
CA LYS A 215 -29.17 -14.18 10.01
C LYS A 215 -29.73 -13.06 10.86
N LYS A 216 -28.90 -12.06 11.16
CA LYS A 216 -29.28 -10.95 12.06
C LYS A 216 -30.08 -9.87 11.34
N PHE A 217 -29.77 -9.65 10.07
CA PHE A 217 -30.33 -8.57 9.26
C PHE A 217 -30.88 -9.11 7.90
N PRO A 218 -31.84 -10.04 7.93
CA PRO A 218 -32.30 -10.71 6.70
C PRO A 218 -32.90 -9.74 5.67
N ASN A 219 -33.41 -8.58 6.12
CA ASN A 219 -33.99 -7.57 5.24
C ASN A 219 -32.98 -6.53 4.72
N LEU A 220 -31.76 -6.53 5.24
CA LEU A 220 -30.68 -5.61 4.86
C LEU A 220 -29.54 -6.32 4.13
N TRP A 221 -29.54 -7.63 4.16
CA TRP A 221 -28.59 -8.47 3.43
C TRP A 221 -29.07 -8.72 2.00
N SER A 222 -28.15 -8.59 1.05
CA SER A 222 -28.40 -8.96 -0.36
C SER A 222 -27.37 -10.01 -0.78
N ASN A 223 -27.88 -11.09 -1.41
CA ASN A 223 -27.04 -12.15 -1.96
C ASN A 223 -26.49 -11.77 -3.35
N ASP A 224 -25.56 -12.57 -3.88
CA ASP A 224 -24.93 -12.34 -5.19
C ASP A 224 -25.95 -12.25 -6.33
N GLU A 225 -26.99 -13.08 -6.27
CA GLU A 225 -28.04 -13.19 -7.29
C GLU A 225 -29.10 -12.08 -7.20
N ASP A 226 -29.17 -11.34 -6.09
CA ASP A 226 -30.15 -10.28 -5.92
C ASP A 226 -29.80 -9.06 -6.80
N GLU A 227 -30.81 -8.35 -7.27
CA GLU A 227 -30.61 -7.10 -8.01
C GLU A 227 -30.25 -5.94 -7.08
N GLY A 228 -29.48 -4.95 -7.59
CA GLY A 228 -29.15 -3.72 -6.89
C GLY A 228 -27.81 -3.71 -6.14
N GLY A 229 -27.61 -2.67 -5.34
CA GLY A 229 -26.39 -2.48 -4.56
C GLY A 229 -26.31 -3.42 -3.35
N LYS A 230 -25.13 -3.97 -3.09
CA LYS A 230 -24.91 -4.96 -2.03
C LYS A 230 -24.40 -4.35 -0.71
N ASN A 231 -24.05 -3.06 -0.72
CA ASN A 231 -23.45 -2.35 0.43
C ASN A 231 -24.25 -1.08 0.77
N LEU A 232 -25.59 -1.16 0.76
CA LEU A 232 -26.46 0.00 0.99
C LEU A 232 -26.72 0.26 2.48
N HIS A 233 -26.42 -0.68 3.37
CA HIS A 233 -26.81 -0.68 4.79
C HIS A 233 -25.61 -0.65 5.76
N GLU A 234 -24.49 -0.09 5.32
CA GLU A 234 -23.28 -0.01 6.14
C GLU A 234 -23.46 0.84 7.39
N ALA A 235 -24.26 1.90 7.30
CA ALA A 235 -24.58 2.76 8.46
C ALA A 235 -25.35 2.00 9.53
N GLU A 236 -26.34 1.21 9.15
CA GLU A 236 -27.14 0.37 10.07
C GLU A 236 -26.28 -0.73 10.70
N PHE A 237 -25.41 -1.35 9.92
CA PHE A 237 -24.47 -2.35 10.42
C PHE A 237 -23.48 -1.75 11.42
N LEU A 238 -22.93 -0.57 11.12
CA LEU A 238 -22.03 0.12 12.04
C LEU A 238 -22.75 0.55 13.33
N ALA A 239 -23.95 1.07 13.23
CA ALA A 239 -24.75 1.46 14.40
C ALA A 239 -25.00 0.26 15.35
N ASP A 240 -25.33 -0.92 14.78
CA ASP A 240 -25.47 -2.13 15.57
C ASP A 240 -24.13 -2.59 16.18
N GLN A 241 -23.04 -2.51 15.43
CA GLN A 241 -21.72 -2.86 15.93
C GLN A 241 -21.32 -1.95 17.11
N LEU A 242 -21.49 -0.64 16.98
CA LEU A 242 -21.23 0.32 18.04
C LEU A 242 -22.06 0.01 19.31
N LYS A 243 -23.35 -0.27 19.15
CA LYS A 243 -24.23 -0.67 20.24
C LYS A 243 -23.75 -1.95 20.95
N ARG A 244 -23.33 -2.97 20.20
CA ARG A 244 -22.79 -4.22 20.76
C ARG A 244 -21.45 -4.00 21.49
N LEU A 245 -20.67 -3.02 21.07
CA LEU A 245 -19.42 -2.61 21.70
C LEU A 245 -19.63 -1.64 22.89
N GLY A 246 -20.88 -1.26 23.20
CA GLY A 246 -21.19 -0.31 24.27
C GLY A 246 -20.70 1.11 23.98
N LYS A 247 -20.56 1.49 22.71
CA LYS A 247 -20.14 2.83 22.30
C LYS A 247 -21.38 3.67 22.00
N ASN A 248 -21.49 4.81 22.65
CA ASN A 248 -22.50 5.84 22.37
C ASN A 248 -21.84 6.90 21.48
N VAL A 249 -22.15 6.90 20.21
CA VAL A 249 -21.67 7.87 19.22
C VAL A 249 -22.85 8.55 18.57
#